data_3113fc808cc6c788814d07d3b26c516b
#
_entry.id   3113fc808cc6c788814d07d3b26c516b
#
_cell.length_a   1.000
_cell.length_b   1.000
_cell.length_c   1.000
_cell.angle_alpha   90.00
_cell.angle_beta   90.00
_cell.angle_gamma   90.00
#
_symmetry.space_group_name_H-M   'P 1'
#
loop_
_entity.id
_entity.type
_entity.pdbx_description
1 polymer ?
#
loop_
_entity_poly.entity_id
_entity_poly.type
_entity_poly.pdbx_seq_one_letter_code
_entity_poly.pdbx_strand_id
1 'polypeptide(L)'
;MSKENKSRIHTANSISRRNMLKVAAGTGAAALTLNSCSMMNGGVKRAATKGNINHSVASWCFAPHWDMEEMCRISRQLGCKSIELVGPADFATLKKHGLVCALAPNGTPDPPFVKGFNNPKYHDMIISKTRETIDACAAYGFPNVIAFTGFREEIPDDVGARNCVSGLKKIVGYAEKKKVNLCMEILNSRVAVEMKGHPGYQGDHTDYCMDIIMKVGSPRMKLLFDIYHVQVMDGDIISRIRQYKDYIGHYHTAGNPGRGELDDKQEINYPAIMQEIVKTGYEGYVGHEFVPTRDPLEGLAEAVALCDV
;
A
#
# COMPACT_ATOMS: atom_id res chain seq x y z
N MET A 1 -3.34 -62.22 -2.20
CA MET A 1 -2.53 -61.63 -3.29
C MET A 1 -2.95 -60.19 -3.39
N SER A 2 -2.32 -59.31 -2.61
CA SER A 2 -1.14 -58.50 -2.88
C SER A 2 -1.34 -57.46 -4.01
N LYS A 3 -1.45 -56.19 -3.62
CA LYS A 3 -0.43 -55.13 -3.90
C LYS A 3 -0.83 -53.79 -3.29
N GLU A 4 -0.04 -53.42 -2.30
CA GLU A 4 0.04 -52.05 -1.76
C GLU A 4 0.45 -51.08 -2.85
N ASN A 5 -0.17 -49.89 -2.84
CA ASN A 5 0.32 -48.74 -3.61
C ASN A 5 0.55 -47.57 -2.66
N LYS A 6 1.82 -47.39 -2.31
CA LYS A 6 2.31 -46.26 -1.49
C LYS A 6 2.34 -44.98 -2.33
N SER A 7 1.52 -44.00 -2.01
CA SER A 7 1.64 -42.66 -2.54
C SER A 7 2.76 -41.90 -1.81
N ARG A 8 3.74 -41.43 -2.58
CA ARG A 8 4.83 -40.57 -2.10
C ARG A 8 4.31 -39.15 -1.87
N ILE A 9 4.44 -38.70 -0.64
CA ILE A 9 4.26 -37.28 -0.25
C ILE A 9 5.55 -36.55 -0.61
N HIS A 10 5.49 -35.59 -1.52
CA HIS A 10 6.59 -34.65 -1.75
C HIS A 10 6.54 -33.54 -0.68
N THR A 11 7.50 -33.58 0.23
CA THR A 11 7.80 -32.49 1.15
C THR A 11 8.49 -31.37 0.36
N ALA A 12 7.86 -30.20 0.29
CA ALA A 12 8.47 -28.99 -0.23
C ALA A 12 9.46 -28.44 0.82
N ASN A 13 10.74 -28.36 0.44
CA ASN A 13 11.80 -27.76 1.25
C ASN A 13 11.61 -26.24 1.28
N SER A 14 11.39 -25.70 2.46
CA SER A 14 11.47 -24.26 2.72
C SER A 14 12.92 -23.79 2.69
N ILE A 15 13.26 -22.95 1.73
CA ILE A 15 14.59 -22.31 1.67
C ILE A 15 14.59 -21.11 2.61
N SER A 16 15.32 -21.23 3.72
CA SER A 16 15.54 -20.17 4.70
C SER A 16 16.42 -19.06 4.11
N ARG A 17 16.06 -17.78 4.36
CA ARG A 17 16.78 -16.57 3.95
C ARG A 17 18.27 -16.47 4.36
N ARG A 18 18.78 -17.43 5.14
CA ARG A 18 20.18 -17.46 5.61
C ARG A 18 21.20 -18.04 4.62
N ASN A 19 20.79 -18.67 3.53
CA ASN A 19 21.70 -19.38 2.62
C ASN A 19 22.06 -18.64 1.32
N MET A 20 21.68 -17.38 1.14
CA MET A 20 22.04 -16.58 -0.05
C MET A 20 23.37 -15.81 0.06
N LEU A 21 24.13 -15.93 1.13
CA LEU A 21 25.32 -15.12 1.39
C LEU A 21 26.66 -15.89 1.39
N LYS A 22 26.75 -17.06 0.76
CA LYS A 22 28.03 -17.79 0.66
C LYS A 22 28.19 -18.49 -0.65
N VAL A 23 28.38 -17.77 -1.76
CA VAL A 23 29.19 -18.24 -2.92
C VAL A 23 29.59 -17.00 -3.71
N ALA A 24 30.79 -16.48 -3.47
CA ALA A 24 31.64 -15.80 -4.45
C ALA A 24 32.98 -15.42 -3.78
N ALA A 25 33.90 -16.40 -3.70
CA ALA A 25 35.29 -16.10 -3.55
C ALA A 25 36.04 -17.02 -4.53
N GLY A 26 36.50 -16.46 -5.67
CA GLY A 26 37.26 -17.18 -6.68
C GLY A 26 37.80 -16.18 -7.70
N THR A 27 38.96 -15.71 -7.45
CA THR A 27 40.01 -15.06 -8.30
C THR A 27 39.79 -15.00 -9.80
N GLY A 28 39.88 -13.77 -10.35
CA GLY A 28 40.01 -13.51 -11.78
C GLY A 28 40.14 -11.99 -12.00
N ALA A 29 41.38 -11.46 -11.92
CA ALA A 29 41.68 -10.09 -12.28
C ALA A 29 41.54 -9.89 -13.79
N ALA A 30 40.48 -9.20 -14.23
CA ALA A 30 40.40 -8.57 -15.53
C ALA A 30 40.00 -7.13 -15.32
N ALA A 31 40.88 -6.21 -15.64
CA ALA A 31 40.61 -4.78 -15.62
C ALA A 31 39.52 -4.45 -16.65
N LEU A 32 38.32 -4.24 -16.16
CA LEU A 32 37.25 -3.58 -16.90
C LEU A 32 37.18 -2.16 -16.39
N THR A 33 37.62 -1.26 -17.22
CA THR A 33 37.53 0.19 -17.08
C THR A 33 36.11 0.60 -16.66
N LEU A 34 35.99 1.20 -15.48
CA LEU A 34 34.85 1.91 -14.98
C LEU A 34 34.45 3.04 -15.94
N ASN A 35 33.52 2.77 -16.82
CA ASN A 35 32.83 3.77 -17.60
C ASN A 35 31.40 3.94 -17.02
N SER A 36 31.31 4.22 -15.72
CA SER A 36 30.05 4.47 -15.02
C SER A 36 30.12 5.84 -14.33
N CYS A 37 30.20 6.88 -15.13
CA CYS A 37 30.07 8.26 -14.63
C CYS A 37 29.71 9.24 -15.75
N SER A 38 28.68 8.96 -16.53
CA SER A 38 28.24 9.93 -17.55
C SER A 38 26.75 9.93 -17.84
N MET A 39 25.90 9.53 -16.84
CA MET A 39 24.44 9.69 -16.97
C MET A 39 23.84 10.53 -15.84
N MET A 40 24.57 11.48 -15.29
CA MET A 40 24.09 12.33 -14.19
C MET A 40 23.86 13.80 -14.60
N ASN A 41 23.50 14.09 -15.86
CA ASN A 41 23.12 15.47 -16.24
C ASN A 41 21.85 15.57 -17.11
N GLY A 42 21.10 14.52 -17.31
CA GLY A 42 19.72 14.61 -17.76
C GLY A 42 18.81 14.62 -16.54
N GLY A 43 18.53 15.78 -15.96
CA GLY A 43 17.65 15.87 -14.79
C GLY A 43 16.33 15.17 -15.05
N VAL A 44 15.87 14.32 -14.10
CA VAL A 44 14.55 13.66 -14.17
C VAL A 44 13.50 14.71 -14.43
N LYS A 45 12.77 14.58 -15.54
CA LYS A 45 11.74 15.55 -15.92
C LYS A 45 10.57 15.45 -14.95
N ARG A 46 10.07 16.61 -14.49
CA ARG A 46 8.87 16.67 -13.64
C ARG A 46 7.69 16.02 -14.36
N ALA A 47 7.04 15.05 -13.74
CA ALA A 47 5.91 14.31 -14.29
C ALA A 47 4.55 14.89 -13.82
N ALA A 48 4.43 15.29 -12.54
CA ALA A 48 3.25 15.97 -12.02
C ALA A 48 3.30 17.47 -12.35
N THR A 49 2.49 17.92 -13.28
CA THR A 49 2.52 19.29 -13.83
C THR A 49 1.20 20.05 -13.66
N LYS A 50 0.05 19.34 -13.58
CA LYS A 50 -1.29 19.94 -13.52
C LYS A 50 -1.70 20.31 -12.08
N GLY A 51 -1.32 19.50 -11.10
CA GLY A 51 -1.50 19.82 -9.69
C GLY A 51 -2.89 19.52 -9.13
N ASN A 52 -3.76 18.86 -9.89
CA ASN A 52 -5.09 18.44 -9.43
C ASN A 52 -5.03 17.16 -8.56
N ILE A 53 -3.97 16.38 -8.68
CA ILE A 53 -3.71 15.17 -7.90
C ILE A 53 -2.47 15.38 -7.03
N ASN A 54 -2.55 15.06 -5.74
CA ASN A 54 -1.39 14.98 -4.85
C ASN A 54 -0.80 13.57 -4.91
N HIS A 55 0.23 13.38 -5.73
CA HIS A 55 0.88 12.09 -5.91
C HIS A 55 1.70 11.69 -4.68
N SER A 56 1.64 10.41 -4.32
CA SER A 56 2.42 9.78 -3.27
C SER A 56 3.11 8.51 -3.78
N VAL A 57 4.20 8.12 -3.14
CA VAL A 57 5.00 6.93 -3.51
C VAL A 57 4.98 5.94 -2.36
N ALA A 58 4.50 4.72 -2.60
CA ALA A 58 4.52 3.64 -1.61
C ALA A 58 5.95 3.12 -1.42
N SER A 59 6.54 3.38 -0.27
CA SER A 59 7.97 3.17 -0.03
C SER A 59 8.42 1.73 -0.22
N TRP A 60 7.63 0.75 0.23
CA TRP A 60 8.00 -0.66 0.17
C TRP A 60 8.19 -1.20 -1.26
N CYS A 61 7.47 -0.61 -2.25
CA CYS A 61 7.60 -0.99 -3.66
C CYS A 61 8.97 -0.62 -4.23
N PHE A 62 9.55 0.47 -3.75
CA PHE A 62 10.77 1.06 -4.28
C PHE A 62 11.99 0.89 -3.37
N ALA A 63 11.81 0.45 -2.12
CA ALA A 63 12.89 0.18 -1.18
C ALA A 63 13.96 -0.82 -1.67
N PRO A 64 13.67 -1.80 -2.55
CA PRO A 64 14.71 -2.62 -3.16
C PRO A 64 15.65 -1.87 -4.12
N HIS A 65 15.25 -0.67 -4.57
CA HIS A 65 15.94 0.11 -5.59
C HIS A 65 16.59 1.38 -5.03
N TRP A 66 15.97 2.03 -4.04
CA TRP A 66 16.40 3.32 -3.51
C TRP A 66 16.36 3.32 -1.98
N ASP A 67 17.33 3.96 -1.36
CA ASP A 67 17.22 4.33 0.05
C ASP A 67 16.25 5.51 0.24
N MET A 68 15.96 5.86 1.49
CA MET A 68 14.95 6.88 1.81
C MET A 68 15.34 8.29 1.29
N GLU A 69 16.61 8.67 1.36
CA GLU A 69 17.08 9.98 0.87
C GLU A 69 16.95 10.07 -0.66
N GLU A 70 17.33 9.01 -1.37
CA GLU A 70 17.19 8.92 -2.82
C GLU A 70 15.71 8.90 -3.25
N MET A 71 14.86 8.15 -2.55
CA MET A 71 13.43 8.11 -2.79
C MET A 71 12.79 9.48 -2.60
N CYS A 72 13.18 10.23 -1.56
CA CYS A 72 12.74 11.61 -1.34
C CYS A 72 13.16 12.53 -2.49
N ARG A 73 14.40 12.43 -2.95
CA ARG A 73 14.94 13.23 -4.05
C ARG A 73 14.17 12.97 -5.35
N ILE A 74 13.97 11.70 -5.71
CA ILE A 74 13.22 11.29 -6.90
C ILE A 74 11.76 11.76 -6.82
N SER A 75 11.09 11.49 -5.71
CA SER A 75 9.69 11.90 -5.51
C SER A 75 9.51 13.41 -5.71
N ARG A 76 10.42 14.22 -5.14
CA ARG A 76 10.41 15.68 -5.33
C ARG A 76 10.63 16.10 -6.78
N GLN A 77 11.57 15.48 -7.48
CA GLN A 77 11.86 15.78 -8.88
C GLN A 77 10.66 15.46 -9.78
N LEU A 78 10.00 14.32 -9.57
CA LEU A 78 8.79 13.95 -10.30
C LEU A 78 7.59 14.86 -9.96
N GLY A 79 7.62 15.58 -8.85
CA GLY A 79 6.55 16.49 -8.40
C GLY A 79 5.58 15.84 -7.43
N CYS A 80 5.90 14.67 -6.87
CA CYS A 80 5.14 14.05 -5.81
C CYS A 80 5.18 14.89 -4.53
N LYS A 81 4.14 14.80 -3.73
CA LYS A 81 3.97 15.53 -2.47
C LYS A 81 4.23 14.66 -1.24
N SER A 82 4.29 13.35 -1.42
CA SER A 82 4.31 12.38 -0.33
C SER A 82 5.12 11.14 -0.68
N ILE A 83 5.69 10.52 0.36
CA ILE A 83 6.08 9.11 0.38
C ILE A 83 5.30 8.49 1.53
N GLU A 84 4.74 7.31 1.33
CA GLU A 84 3.86 6.67 2.30
C GLU A 84 4.33 5.27 2.71
N LEU A 85 3.65 4.69 3.71
CA LEU A 85 4.00 3.41 4.33
C LEU A 85 5.41 3.42 4.93
N VAL A 86 5.82 4.59 5.42
CA VAL A 86 7.08 4.84 6.15
C VAL A 86 6.78 4.96 7.63
N GLY A 87 7.65 4.36 8.45
CA GLY A 87 7.53 4.42 9.91
C GLY A 87 7.96 5.77 10.49
N PRO A 88 7.63 6.05 11.76
CA PRO A 88 7.97 7.31 12.44
C PRO A 88 9.45 7.68 12.45
N ALA A 89 10.35 6.69 12.33
CA ALA A 89 11.80 6.91 12.27
C ALA A 89 12.22 7.79 11.07
N ASP A 90 11.49 7.70 9.95
CA ASP A 90 11.81 8.41 8.71
C ASP A 90 11.02 9.72 8.53
N PHE A 91 10.10 10.07 9.44
CA PHE A 91 9.26 11.26 9.33
C PHE A 91 10.06 12.57 9.27
N ALA A 92 11.18 12.62 10.01
CA ALA A 92 12.08 13.78 9.98
C ALA A 92 12.75 13.93 8.60
N THR A 93 13.13 12.81 7.96
CA THR A 93 13.70 12.79 6.60
C THR A 93 12.68 13.30 5.58
N LEU A 94 11.43 12.85 5.64
CA LEU A 94 10.38 13.37 4.77
C LEU A 94 10.22 14.90 4.91
N LYS A 95 10.14 15.39 6.16
CA LYS A 95 10.03 16.83 6.41
C LYS A 95 11.21 17.63 5.91
N LYS A 96 12.44 17.13 6.06
CA LYS A 96 13.67 17.74 5.53
C LYS A 96 13.55 17.98 4.01
N HIS A 97 12.92 17.05 3.28
CA HIS A 97 12.67 17.15 1.85
C HIS A 97 11.36 17.87 1.47
N GLY A 98 10.60 18.39 2.44
CA GLY A 98 9.32 19.04 2.19
C GLY A 98 8.23 18.08 1.69
N LEU A 99 8.34 16.80 2.09
CA LEU A 99 7.37 15.75 1.84
C LEU A 99 6.55 15.45 3.10
N VAL A 100 5.39 14.82 2.92
CA VAL A 100 4.59 14.27 4.00
C VAL A 100 4.58 12.74 3.93
N CYS A 101 4.14 12.08 5.01
CA CYS A 101 3.69 10.69 4.95
C CYS A 101 2.18 10.71 4.81
N ALA A 102 1.66 10.45 3.58
CA ALA A 102 0.24 10.50 3.31
C ALA A 102 -0.54 9.40 4.03
N LEU A 103 0.09 8.25 4.24
CA LEU A 103 -0.45 7.08 4.92
C LEU A 103 0.68 6.38 5.68
N ALA A 104 0.63 6.37 7.00
CA ALA A 104 1.61 5.69 7.84
C ALA A 104 1.19 4.23 8.11
N PRO A 105 2.14 3.29 8.29
CA PRO A 105 1.84 1.93 8.73
C PRO A 105 1.26 1.96 10.14
N ASN A 106 0.43 0.98 10.49
CA ASN A 106 -0.20 0.89 11.81
C ASN A 106 0.75 0.41 12.94
N GLY A 107 2.01 0.16 12.63
CA GLY A 107 3.03 -0.28 13.59
C GLY A 107 2.93 -1.75 14.01
N THR A 108 2.02 -2.53 13.45
CA THR A 108 1.95 -3.98 13.74
C THR A 108 3.10 -4.74 13.07
N PRO A 109 3.51 -5.91 13.63
CA PRO A 109 4.56 -6.73 13.02
C PRO A 109 4.22 -7.21 11.61
N ASP A 110 5.24 -7.35 10.76
CA ASP A 110 5.11 -7.87 9.41
C ASP A 110 4.69 -9.35 9.37
N PRO A 111 3.85 -9.73 8.42
CA PRO A 111 3.10 -8.87 7.50
C PRO A 111 1.88 -8.24 8.20
N PRO A 112 1.70 -6.90 8.10
CA PRO A 112 0.78 -6.14 8.95
C PRO A 112 -0.71 -6.44 8.69
N PHE A 113 -1.04 -6.99 7.53
CA PHE A 113 -2.41 -7.29 7.10
C PHE A 113 -2.91 -8.68 7.56
N VAL A 114 -2.05 -9.55 8.13
CA VAL A 114 -2.45 -10.90 8.57
C VAL A 114 -3.26 -10.84 9.86
N LYS A 115 -2.78 -10.09 10.85
CA LYS A 115 -3.42 -9.90 12.15
C LYS A 115 -4.21 -8.60 12.13
N GLY A 116 -5.53 -8.69 12.07
CA GLY A 116 -6.39 -7.53 11.92
C GLY A 116 -7.50 -7.42 12.96
N PHE A 117 -8.35 -6.42 12.76
CA PHE A 117 -9.45 -6.13 13.66
C PHE A 117 -10.59 -7.16 13.64
N ASN A 118 -10.61 -8.09 12.68
CA ASN A 118 -11.59 -9.17 12.62
C ASN A 118 -11.45 -10.18 13.78
N ASN A 119 -10.27 -10.25 14.40
CA ASN A 119 -9.98 -11.20 15.47
C ASN A 119 -9.69 -10.45 16.79
N PRO A 120 -10.58 -10.54 17.80
CA PRO A 120 -10.43 -9.82 19.07
C PRO A 120 -9.15 -10.12 19.84
N LYS A 121 -8.53 -11.29 19.62
CA LYS A 121 -7.28 -11.66 20.28
C LYS A 121 -6.10 -10.73 19.94
N TYR A 122 -6.21 -10.00 18.82
CA TYR A 122 -5.19 -9.06 18.36
C TYR A 122 -5.49 -7.59 18.70
N HIS A 123 -6.70 -7.25 19.18
CA HIS A 123 -7.14 -5.88 19.39
C HIS A 123 -6.19 -5.07 20.26
N ASP A 124 -5.79 -5.59 21.42
CA ASP A 124 -4.96 -4.83 22.36
C ASP A 124 -3.59 -4.47 21.75
N MET A 125 -2.96 -5.41 21.06
CA MET A 125 -1.69 -5.19 20.36
C MET A 125 -1.85 -4.16 19.23
N ILE A 126 -2.86 -4.34 18.35
CA ILE A 126 -3.10 -3.45 17.21
C ILE A 126 -3.41 -2.03 17.71
N ILE A 127 -4.30 -1.89 18.71
CA ILE A 127 -4.70 -0.61 19.26
C ILE A 127 -3.52 0.12 19.87
N SER A 128 -2.67 -0.59 20.66
CA SER A 128 -1.47 0.01 21.24
C SER A 128 -0.53 0.55 20.17
N LYS A 129 -0.20 -0.26 19.16
CA LYS A 129 0.71 0.11 18.08
C LYS A 129 0.15 1.23 17.20
N THR A 130 -1.13 1.15 16.87
CA THR A 130 -1.79 2.20 16.08
C THR A 130 -1.82 3.54 16.84
N ARG A 131 -1.95 3.55 18.17
CA ARG A 131 -1.86 4.77 18.98
C ARG A 131 -0.49 5.42 18.89
N GLU A 132 0.60 4.65 19.00
CA GLU A 132 1.97 5.15 18.86
C GLU A 132 2.14 5.85 17.50
N THR A 133 1.63 5.26 16.43
CA THR A 133 1.70 5.85 15.08
C THR A 133 0.80 7.08 14.93
N ILE A 134 -0.42 7.06 15.50
CA ILE A 134 -1.31 8.24 15.50
C ILE A 134 -0.63 9.42 16.19
N ASP A 135 0.06 9.20 17.32
CA ASP A 135 0.77 10.26 18.03
C ASP A 135 1.90 10.84 17.18
N ALA A 136 2.68 9.99 16.52
CA ALA A 136 3.73 10.42 15.61
C ALA A 136 3.15 11.19 14.41
N CYS A 137 2.09 10.69 13.77
CA CYS A 137 1.42 11.39 12.67
C CYS A 137 0.90 12.77 13.11
N ALA A 138 0.25 12.86 14.26
CA ALA A 138 -0.26 14.11 14.78
C ALA A 138 0.86 15.13 15.06
N ALA A 139 2.01 14.69 15.60
CA ALA A 139 3.16 15.54 15.86
C ALA A 139 3.76 16.14 14.57
N TYR A 140 3.70 15.41 13.45
CA TYR A 140 4.21 15.85 12.15
C TYR A 140 3.15 16.49 11.25
N GLY A 141 1.86 16.43 11.64
CA GLY A 141 0.75 16.89 10.81
C GLY A 141 0.46 15.96 9.64
N PHE A 142 0.73 14.66 9.77
CA PHE A 142 0.45 13.65 8.75
C PHE A 142 -0.99 13.11 8.89
N PRO A 143 -1.72 12.85 7.78
CA PRO A 143 -3.17 12.73 7.83
C PRO A 143 -3.70 11.36 8.21
N ASN A 144 -3.05 10.27 7.82
CA ASN A 144 -3.66 8.95 7.81
C ASN A 144 -2.75 7.86 8.41
N VAL A 145 -3.38 6.87 9.03
CA VAL A 145 -2.78 5.60 9.45
C VAL A 145 -3.59 4.46 8.83
N ILE A 146 -2.93 3.46 8.26
CA ILE A 146 -3.57 2.30 7.66
C ILE A 146 -4.20 1.38 8.72
N ALA A 147 -5.29 0.72 8.36
CA ALA A 147 -5.93 -0.31 9.18
C ALA A 147 -6.32 -1.52 8.31
N PHE A 148 -6.31 -2.71 8.91
CA PHE A 148 -6.60 -3.95 8.21
C PHE A 148 -7.71 -4.75 8.92
N THR A 149 -8.55 -5.44 8.13
CA THR A 149 -9.50 -6.39 8.69
C THR A 149 -8.79 -7.62 9.25
N GLY A 150 -7.76 -8.11 8.56
CA GLY A 150 -7.05 -9.33 8.89
C GLY A 150 -7.47 -10.54 8.06
N PHE A 151 -6.75 -11.65 8.22
CA PHE A 151 -7.09 -12.92 7.59
C PHE A 151 -8.28 -13.56 8.33
N ARG A 152 -9.12 -14.30 7.60
CA ARG A 152 -10.34 -14.94 8.14
C ARG A 152 -10.07 -15.88 9.30
N GLU A 153 -9.00 -16.68 9.26
CA GLU A 153 -8.67 -17.65 10.32
C GLU A 153 -9.92 -18.42 10.80
N GLU A 154 -10.77 -18.88 9.87
CA GLU A 154 -12.04 -19.57 10.13
C GLU A 154 -13.15 -18.69 10.76
N ILE A 155 -12.94 -17.38 10.92
CA ILE A 155 -13.95 -16.44 11.44
C ILE A 155 -14.96 -16.14 10.31
N PRO A 156 -16.27 -16.40 10.50
CA PRO A 156 -17.28 -16.03 9.52
C PRO A 156 -17.31 -14.53 9.25
N ASP A 157 -17.68 -14.13 8.03
CA ASP A 157 -17.60 -12.73 7.61
C ASP A 157 -18.45 -11.78 8.47
N ASP A 158 -19.64 -12.19 8.86
CA ASP A 158 -20.50 -11.39 9.74
C ASP A 158 -19.93 -11.24 11.16
N VAL A 159 -19.24 -12.29 11.67
CA VAL A 159 -18.55 -12.23 12.97
C VAL A 159 -17.33 -11.33 12.86
N GLY A 160 -16.53 -11.48 11.79
CA GLY A 160 -15.37 -10.65 11.53
C GLY A 160 -15.73 -9.17 11.42
N ALA A 161 -16.81 -8.85 10.71
CA ALA A 161 -17.30 -7.48 10.60
C ALA A 161 -17.68 -6.89 11.96
N ARG A 162 -18.43 -7.62 12.80
CA ARG A 162 -18.76 -7.18 14.16
C ARG A 162 -17.52 -6.97 15.03
N ASN A 163 -16.56 -7.84 14.93
CA ASN A 163 -15.31 -7.74 15.65
C ASN A 163 -14.51 -6.50 15.20
N CYS A 164 -14.41 -6.25 13.89
CA CYS A 164 -13.79 -5.03 13.35
C CYS A 164 -14.45 -3.78 13.92
N VAL A 165 -15.77 -3.69 13.88
CA VAL A 165 -16.51 -2.54 14.44
C VAL A 165 -16.20 -2.36 15.91
N SER A 166 -16.23 -3.46 16.70
CA SER A 166 -15.92 -3.41 18.14
C SER A 166 -14.51 -2.93 18.44
N GLY A 167 -13.51 -3.44 17.70
CA GLY A 167 -12.10 -3.05 17.89
C GLY A 167 -11.83 -1.61 17.46
N LEU A 168 -12.34 -1.21 16.29
CA LEU A 168 -12.15 0.14 15.77
C LEU A 168 -12.82 1.21 16.63
N LYS A 169 -13.99 0.94 17.21
CA LYS A 169 -14.63 1.86 18.17
C LYS A 169 -13.80 2.15 19.42
N LYS A 170 -12.89 1.25 19.82
CA LYS A 170 -11.98 1.48 20.97
C LYS A 170 -10.88 2.50 20.67
N ILE A 171 -10.55 2.75 19.39
CA ILE A 171 -9.43 3.60 19.00
C ILE A 171 -9.85 4.83 18.21
N VAL A 172 -10.94 4.79 17.45
CA VAL A 172 -11.30 5.86 16.52
C VAL A 172 -11.53 7.22 17.23
N GLY A 173 -12.08 7.24 18.44
CA GLY A 173 -12.22 8.47 19.24
C GLY A 173 -10.86 9.08 19.63
N TYR A 174 -9.79 8.27 19.72
CA TYR A 174 -8.43 8.78 19.89
C TYR A 174 -7.93 9.44 18.60
N ALA A 175 -8.13 8.79 17.45
CA ALA A 175 -7.80 9.33 16.14
C ALA A 175 -8.53 10.67 15.87
N GLU A 176 -9.81 10.80 16.28
CA GLU A 176 -10.57 12.05 16.21
C GLU A 176 -9.89 13.18 16.98
N LYS A 177 -9.52 12.93 18.25
CA LYS A 177 -8.83 13.92 19.10
C LYS A 177 -7.50 14.37 18.50
N LYS A 178 -6.79 13.47 17.82
CA LYS A 178 -5.51 13.73 17.19
C LYS A 178 -5.63 14.28 15.75
N LYS A 179 -6.83 14.32 15.18
CA LYS A 179 -7.14 14.75 13.80
C LYS A 179 -6.45 13.88 12.74
N VAL A 180 -6.23 12.59 13.02
CA VAL A 180 -5.66 11.58 12.14
C VAL A 180 -6.77 10.63 11.70
N ASN A 181 -6.80 10.22 10.44
CA ASN A 181 -7.75 9.22 9.96
C ASN A 181 -7.19 7.80 10.14
N LEU A 182 -8.08 6.85 10.31
CA LEU A 182 -7.82 5.42 10.15
C LEU A 182 -8.37 5.00 8.80
N CYS A 183 -7.51 4.55 7.89
CA CYS A 183 -7.89 4.14 6.54
C CYS A 183 -7.87 2.61 6.43
N MET A 184 -9.05 1.99 6.35
CA MET A 184 -9.19 0.54 6.18
C MET A 184 -8.92 0.16 4.73
N GLU A 185 -7.95 -0.72 4.50
CA GLU A 185 -7.56 -1.15 3.17
C GLU A 185 -8.35 -2.36 2.69
N ILE A 186 -8.77 -2.29 1.42
CA ILE A 186 -9.29 -3.42 0.66
C ILE A 186 -8.11 -4.16 0.03
N LEU A 187 -8.00 -5.48 0.27
CA LEU A 187 -7.00 -6.32 -0.38
C LEU A 187 -7.69 -7.49 -1.09
N ASN A 188 -7.30 -7.80 -2.33
CA ASN A 188 -7.89 -8.92 -3.03
C ASN A 188 -7.46 -10.27 -2.42
N SER A 189 -8.42 -11.18 -2.25
CA SER A 189 -8.20 -12.56 -1.81
C SER A 189 -8.09 -13.56 -2.97
N ARG A 190 -8.27 -13.10 -4.22
CA ARG A 190 -8.38 -13.93 -5.42
C ARG A 190 -7.02 -14.36 -5.97
N VAL A 191 -6.02 -13.48 -5.95
CA VAL A 191 -4.71 -13.73 -6.56
C VAL A 191 -3.79 -14.39 -5.53
N ALA A 192 -3.33 -15.62 -5.83
CA ALA A 192 -2.44 -16.38 -4.95
C ALA A 192 -0.96 -16.22 -5.34
N VAL A 193 -0.54 -14.98 -5.60
CA VAL A 193 0.86 -14.62 -5.89
C VAL A 193 1.33 -13.62 -4.85
N GLU A 194 2.51 -13.84 -4.29
CA GLU A 194 3.09 -13.00 -3.22
C GLU A 194 3.07 -11.51 -3.62
N MET A 195 2.61 -10.66 -2.73
CA MET A 195 2.43 -9.20 -2.88
C MET A 195 1.45 -8.75 -3.98
N LYS A 196 0.80 -9.67 -4.71
CA LYS A 196 -0.21 -9.35 -5.74
C LYS A 196 -1.63 -9.65 -5.29
N GLY A 197 -1.79 -10.46 -4.26
CA GLY A 197 -3.05 -10.78 -3.60
C GLY A 197 -2.81 -11.51 -2.30
N HIS A 198 -3.88 -11.63 -1.51
CA HIS A 198 -3.82 -12.08 -0.11
C HIS A 198 -4.93 -13.10 0.16
N PRO A 199 -4.79 -14.37 -0.34
CA PRO A 199 -5.79 -15.41 -0.10
C PRO A 199 -6.07 -15.55 1.39
N GLY A 200 -7.36 -15.47 1.75
CA GLY A 200 -7.79 -15.50 3.16
C GLY A 200 -7.99 -14.13 3.81
N TYR A 201 -7.63 -13.03 3.18
CA TYR A 201 -7.94 -11.69 3.69
C TYR A 201 -9.46 -11.46 3.71
N GLN A 202 -9.99 -10.88 4.81
CA GLN A 202 -11.43 -10.78 5.02
C GLN A 202 -12.05 -9.53 4.41
N GLY A 203 -11.35 -8.41 4.40
CA GLY A 203 -11.80 -7.14 3.82
C GLY A 203 -11.56 -7.04 2.32
N ASP A 204 -12.00 -8.04 1.56
CA ASP A 204 -11.68 -8.20 0.15
C ASP A 204 -12.73 -7.62 -0.81
N HIS A 205 -13.85 -7.10 -0.28
CA HIS A 205 -14.89 -6.42 -1.04
C HIS A 205 -15.18 -5.02 -0.49
N THR A 206 -15.41 -4.07 -1.41
CA THR A 206 -15.71 -2.67 -1.06
C THR A 206 -16.90 -2.56 -0.12
N ASP A 207 -18.02 -3.24 -0.44
CA ASP A 207 -19.26 -3.14 0.34
C ASP A 207 -19.10 -3.72 1.75
N TYR A 208 -18.28 -4.76 1.91
CA TYR A 208 -17.96 -5.33 3.23
C TYR A 208 -17.20 -4.33 4.10
N CYS A 209 -16.16 -3.70 3.56
CA CYS A 209 -15.39 -2.68 4.27
C CYS A 209 -16.24 -1.45 4.58
N MET A 210 -17.10 -1.03 3.65
CA MET A 210 -18.00 0.10 3.84
C MET A 210 -19.05 -0.15 4.93
N ASP A 211 -19.60 -1.36 5.03
CA ASP A 211 -20.51 -1.74 6.12
C ASP A 211 -19.83 -1.57 7.50
N ILE A 212 -18.57 -1.99 7.62
CA ILE A 212 -17.79 -1.81 8.85
C ILE A 212 -17.57 -0.31 9.13
N ILE A 213 -17.11 0.47 8.14
CA ILE A 213 -16.81 1.89 8.29
C ILE A 213 -18.04 2.67 8.73
N MET A 214 -19.18 2.44 8.08
CA MET A 214 -20.46 3.09 8.43
C MET A 214 -20.93 2.72 9.84
N LYS A 215 -20.77 1.47 10.26
CA LYS A 215 -21.14 1.02 11.62
C LYS A 215 -20.19 1.54 12.71
N VAL A 216 -18.92 1.82 12.38
CA VAL A 216 -18.01 2.53 13.30
C VAL A 216 -18.51 3.95 13.53
N GLY A 217 -18.99 4.63 12.49
CA GLY A 217 -19.74 5.89 12.59
C GLY A 217 -18.88 7.11 12.94
N SER A 218 -17.58 7.09 12.63
CA SER A 218 -16.65 8.18 12.88
C SER A 218 -16.26 8.90 11.59
N PRO A 219 -16.17 10.24 11.57
CA PRO A 219 -15.63 10.96 10.39
C PRO A 219 -14.16 10.67 10.12
N ARG A 220 -13.44 10.08 11.09
CA ARG A 220 -12.04 9.69 10.97
C ARG A 220 -11.83 8.22 10.59
N MET A 221 -12.91 7.45 10.48
CA MET A 221 -12.85 6.10 9.91
C MET A 221 -13.09 6.18 8.41
N LYS A 222 -12.09 5.88 7.61
CA LYS A 222 -12.07 6.05 6.17
C LYS A 222 -11.76 4.74 5.46
N LEU A 223 -12.05 4.70 4.18
CA LEU A 223 -11.65 3.64 3.26
C LEU A 223 -10.31 4.03 2.60
N LEU A 224 -9.39 3.11 2.55
CA LEU A 224 -8.31 3.11 1.57
C LEU A 224 -8.82 2.34 0.36
N PHE A 225 -9.07 3.06 -0.72
CA PHE A 225 -9.59 2.52 -1.97
C PHE A 225 -8.40 2.16 -2.87
N ASP A 226 -7.88 0.93 -2.74
CA ASP A 226 -6.87 0.42 -3.65
C ASP A 226 -7.54 -0.01 -4.96
N ILE A 227 -7.30 0.77 -6.01
CA ILE A 227 -7.93 0.61 -7.33
C ILE A 227 -7.59 -0.76 -7.93
N TYR A 228 -6.36 -1.24 -7.74
CA TYR A 228 -5.95 -2.57 -8.22
C TYR A 228 -6.73 -3.69 -7.52
N HIS A 229 -6.79 -3.65 -6.19
CA HIS A 229 -7.49 -4.68 -5.43
C HIS A 229 -9.00 -4.67 -5.69
N VAL A 230 -9.60 -3.48 -5.79
CA VAL A 230 -11.02 -3.33 -6.14
C VAL A 230 -11.28 -3.81 -7.57
N GLN A 231 -10.40 -3.53 -8.55
CA GLN A 231 -10.56 -4.04 -9.90
C GLN A 231 -10.59 -5.57 -9.94
N VAL A 232 -9.72 -6.22 -9.18
CA VAL A 232 -9.65 -7.69 -9.12
C VAL A 232 -10.91 -8.32 -8.51
N MET A 233 -11.50 -7.69 -7.48
CA MET A 233 -12.60 -8.26 -6.71
C MET A 233 -13.98 -7.80 -7.20
N ASP A 234 -14.14 -6.50 -7.40
CA ASP A 234 -15.46 -5.88 -7.55
C ASP A 234 -15.69 -5.25 -8.93
N GLY A 235 -14.66 -4.62 -9.50
CA GLY A 235 -14.81 -3.78 -10.69
C GLY A 235 -15.63 -2.52 -10.41
N ASP A 236 -16.22 -1.94 -11.47
CA ASP A 236 -17.12 -0.75 -11.43
C ASP A 236 -16.53 0.44 -10.64
N ILE A 237 -15.24 0.70 -10.85
CA ILE A 237 -14.40 1.62 -10.07
C ILE A 237 -15.02 3.02 -9.98
N ILE A 238 -15.42 3.61 -11.12
CA ILE A 238 -15.93 4.99 -11.17
C ILE A 238 -17.25 5.13 -10.40
N SER A 239 -18.16 4.17 -10.54
CA SER A 239 -19.43 4.18 -9.80
C SER A 239 -19.21 4.07 -8.29
N ARG A 240 -18.28 3.20 -7.87
CA ARG A 240 -17.92 3.03 -6.45
C ARG A 240 -17.26 4.28 -5.87
N ILE A 241 -16.38 4.96 -6.62
CA ILE A 241 -15.79 6.23 -6.21
C ILE A 241 -16.91 7.27 -5.97
N ARG A 242 -17.87 7.41 -6.90
CA ARG A 242 -19.02 8.33 -6.73
C ARG A 242 -19.85 7.99 -5.51
N GLN A 243 -20.14 6.71 -5.33
CA GLN A 243 -20.99 6.22 -4.24
C GLN A 243 -20.34 6.49 -2.87
N TYR A 244 -19.04 6.26 -2.74
CA TYR A 244 -18.33 6.27 -1.45
C TYR A 244 -17.38 7.46 -1.25
N LYS A 245 -17.43 8.48 -2.12
CA LYS A 245 -16.51 9.64 -2.12
C LYS A 245 -16.27 10.27 -0.75
N ASP A 246 -17.29 10.38 0.09
CA ASP A 246 -17.21 11.02 1.40
C ASP A 246 -16.50 10.14 2.46
N TYR A 247 -16.35 8.87 2.17
CA TYR A 247 -15.70 7.89 3.03
C TYR A 247 -14.27 7.56 2.59
N ILE A 248 -13.86 7.87 1.37
CA ILE A 248 -12.52 7.55 0.88
C ILE A 248 -11.51 8.56 1.45
N GLY A 249 -10.53 8.05 2.19
CA GLY A 249 -9.46 8.83 2.80
C GLY A 249 -8.13 8.73 2.04
N HIS A 250 -7.96 7.68 1.24
CA HIS A 250 -6.74 7.44 0.47
C HIS A 250 -7.02 6.55 -0.75
N TYR A 251 -6.20 6.70 -1.79
CA TYR A 251 -6.24 5.85 -2.99
C TYR A 251 -4.88 5.22 -3.24
N HIS A 252 -4.88 3.94 -3.69
CA HIS A 252 -3.72 3.28 -4.27
C HIS A 252 -3.92 2.95 -5.75
N THR A 253 -2.81 2.90 -6.50
CA THR A 253 -2.79 2.56 -7.92
C THR A 253 -1.76 1.48 -8.20
N ALA A 254 -2.11 0.50 -9.04
CA ALA A 254 -1.18 -0.45 -9.65
C ALA A 254 -1.79 -1.03 -10.93
N GLY A 255 -0.97 -1.53 -11.86
CA GLY A 255 -1.44 -2.15 -13.08
C GLY A 255 -2.12 -3.50 -12.84
N ASN A 256 -3.27 -3.73 -13.44
CA ASN A 256 -3.95 -5.03 -13.45
C ASN A 256 -4.01 -5.58 -14.88
N PRO A 257 -3.59 -6.84 -15.13
CA PRO A 257 -3.14 -7.81 -14.14
C PRO A 257 -1.70 -7.58 -13.65
N GLY A 258 -1.38 -8.16 -12.48
CA GLY A 258 -0.01 -8.36 -12.04
C GLY A 258 0.56 -7.35 -11.06
N ARG A 259 -0.18 -6.29 -10.65
CA ARG A 259 0.25 -5.24 -9.70
C ARG A 259 1.55 -4.57 -10.13
N GLY A 260 1.79 -4.48 -11.46
CA GLY A 260 2.96 -3.83 -12.06
C GLY A 260 2.70 -2.39 -12.45
N GLU A 261 3.48 -1.91 -13.43
CA GLU A 261 3.42 -0.56 -13.97
C GLU A 261 2.03 -0.20 -14.52
N LEU A 262 1.75 1.12 -14.56
CA LEU A 262 0.53 1.68 -15.15
C LEU A 262 0.77 1.96 -16.65
N ASP A 263 1.18 0.95 -17.40
CA ASP A 263 1.51 1.07 -18.82
C ASP A 263 0.35 0.57 -19.73
N ASP A 264 0.61 0.41 -21.02
CA ASP A 264 -0.36 -0.03 -22.02
C ASP A 264 -0.71 -1.52 -21.95
N LYS A 265 -0.07 -2.30 -21.09
CA LYS A 265 -0.30 -3.74 -20.88
C LYS A 265 -1.31 -4.02 -19.76
N GLN A 266 -1.76 -3.00 -19.05
CA GLN A 266 -2.74 -3.12 -17.97
C GLN A 266 -4.14 -2.63 -18.41
N GLU A 267 -5.20 -3.10 -17.75
CA GLU A 267 -6.59 -2.92 -18.20
C GLU A 267 -7.33 -1.72 -17.58
N ILE A 268 -6.75 -1.04 -16.57
CA ILE A 268 -7.43 0.01 -15.80
C ILE A 268 -7.28 1.36 -16.52
N ASN A 269 -8.39 2.04 -16.80
CA ASN A 269 -8.36 3.37 -17.42
C ASN A 269 -8.10 4.47 -16.39
N TYR A 270 -6.83 4.60 -15.97
CA TYR A 270 -6.43 5.56 -14.93
C TYR A 270 -6.80 7.02 -15.24
N PRO A 271 -6.63 7.56 -16.46
CA PRO A 271 -7.01 8.94 -16.72
C PRO A 271 -8.50 9.23 -16.43
N ALA A 272 -9.41 8.34 -16.81
CA ALA A 272 -10.84 8.49 -16.53
C ALA A 272 -11.15 8.41 -15.02
N ILE A 273 -10.47 7.51 -14.30
CA ILE A 273 -10.61 7.36 -12.86
C ILE A 273 -10.10 8.60 -12.13
N MET A 274 -8.92 9.11 -12.48
CA MET A 274 -8.34 10.30 -11.86
C MET A 274 -9.21 11.54 -12.10
N GLN A 275 -9.76 11.72 -13.31
CA GLN A 275 -10.72 12.77 -13.58
C GLN A 275 -11.97 12.66 -12.69
N GLU A 276 -12.44 11.46 -12.42
CA GLU A 276 -13.56 11.26 -11.48
C GLU A 276 -13.18 11.60 -10.05
N ILE A 277 -11.99 11.18 -9.59
CA ILE A 277 -11.48 11.56 -8.26
C ILE A 277 -11.45 13.08 -8.11
N VAL A 278 -10.91 13.80 -9.10
CA VAL A 278 -10.90 15.28 -9.10
C VAL A 278 -12.30 15.87 -9.01
N LYS A 279 -13.28 15.33 -9.77
CA LYS A 279 -14.68 15.79 -9.73
C LYS A 279 -15.34 15.59 -8.37
N THR A 280 -14.90 14.64 -7.57
CA THR A 280 -15.43 14.46 -6.19
C THR A 280 -15.02 15.57 -5.23
N GLY A 281 -14.04 16.41 -5.60
CA GLY A 281 -13.44 17.39 -4.71
C GLY A 281 -12.42 16.80 -3.74
N TYR A 282 -11.87 15.60 -4.03
CA TYR A 282 -10.87 14.95 -3.19
C TYR A 282 -9.56 15.74 -3.17
N GLU A 283 -9.10 16.11 -1.97
CA GLU A 283 -7.87 16.87 -1.73
C GLU A 283 -6.75 16.02 -1.08
N GLY A 284 -7.01 14.74 -0.83
CA GLY A 284 -6.03 13.82 -0.24
C GLY A 284 -4.95 13.40 -1.24
N TYR A 285 -4.40 12.21 -1.04
CA TYR A 285 -3.27 11.72 -1.83
C TYR A 285 -3.64 10.46 -2.61
N VAL A 286 -2.98 10.27 -3.76
CA VAL A 286 -3.03 9.05 -4.56
C VAL A 286 -1.65 8.41 -4.54
N GLY A 287 -1.55 7.23 -3.90
CA GLY A 287 -0.31 6.47 -3.74
C GLY A 287 -0.06 5.53 -4.92
N HIS A 288 1.13 5.63 -5.51
CA HIS A 288 1.59 4.68 -6.52
C HIS A 288 2.19 3.47 -5.81
N GLU A 289 1.41 2.38 -5.73
CA GLU A 289 1.73 1.15 -5.00
C GLU A 289 1.82 -0.05 -5.95
N PHE A 290 2.60 0.08 -7.01
CA PHE A 290 2.89 -1.01 -7.93
C PHE A 290 4.28 -1.60 -7.70
N VAL A 291 4.46 -2.88 -8.08
CA VAL A 291 5.76 -3.56 -7.99
C VAL A 291 6.49 -3.38 -9.30
N PRO A 292 7.62 -2.62 -9.33
CA PRO A 292 8.36 -2.39 -10.56
C PRO A 292 8.86 -3.71 -11.19
N THR A 293 8.63 -3.87 -12.49
CA THR A 293 9.11 -5.02 -13.30
C THR A 293 10.21 -4.63 -14.29
N ARG A 294 10.47 -3.34 -14.44
CA ARG A 294 11.51 -2.72 -15.27
C ARG A 294 12.18 -1.56 -14.53
N ASP A 295 12.80 -0.61 -15.21
CA ASP A 295 13.39 0.56 -14.56
C ASP A 295 12.38 1.28 -13.63
N PRO A 296 12.63 1.32 -12.31
CA PRO A 296 11.66 1.83 -11.35
C PRO A 296 11.41 3.34 -11.48
N LEU A 297 12.41 4.10 -11.93
CA LEU A 297 12.29 5.54 -12.14
C LEU A 297 11.41 5.86 -13.35
N GLU A 298 11.64 5.15 -14.45
CA GLU A 298 10.83 5.28 -15.66
C GLU A 298 9.39 4.88 -15.40
N GLY A 299 9.17 3.72 -14.77
CA GLY A 299 7.83 3.24 -14.40
C GLY A 299 7.09 4.20 -13.47
N LEU A 300 7.77 4.75 -12.46
CA LEU A 300 7.15 5.74 -11.56
C LEU A 300 6.83 7.06 -12.27
N ALA A 301 7.72 7.55 -13.12
CA ALA A 301 7.49 8.77 -13.89
C ALA A 301 6.28 8.65 -14.83
N GLU A 302 6.14 7.50 -15.49
CA GLU A 302 4.98 7.19 -16.34
C GLU A 302 3.68 7.11 -15.53
N ALA A 303 3.69 6.42 -14.38
CA ALA A 303 2.52 6.31 -13.51
C ALA A 303 2.05 7.69 -13.02
N VAL A 304 2.99 8.54 -12.56
CA VAL A 304 2.69 9.91 -12.15
C VAL A 304 2.12 10.71 -13.31
N ALA A 305 2.74 10.67 -14.51
CA ALA A 305 2.28 11.42 -15.69
C ALA A 305 0.90 10.96 -16.18
N LEU A 306 0.62 9.65 -16.16
CA LEU A 306 -0.68 9.09 -16.55
C LEU A 306 -1.80 9.53 -15.61
N CYS A 307 -1.50 9.64 -14.31
CA CYS A 307 -2.47 10.01 -13.27
C CYS A 307 -2.56 11.53 -13.04
N ASP A 308 -1.70 12.33 -13.64
CA ASP A 308 -1.73 13.81 -13.55
C ASP A 308 -2.72 14.37 -14.57
N VAL A 309 -3.99 14.59 -14.17
CA VAL A 309 -5.13 14.95 -15.04
C VAL A 309 -5.55 16.42 -14.86
#